data_13794022b13e0cd178d2fa193d2d6e82
#
_entry.id   13794022b13e0cd178d2fa193d2d6e82
#
_cell.length_a   1.000
_cell.length_b   1.000
_cell.length_c   1.000
_cell.angle_alpha   90.00
_cell.angle_beta   90.00
_cell.angle_gamma   90.00
#
_symmetry.space_group_name_H-M   'P 1'
#
loop_
_entity.id
_entity.type
_entity.pdbx_description
1 polymer ?
#
loop_
_entity_poly.entity_id
_entity_poly.type
_entity_poly.pdbx_seq_one_letter_code
_entity_poly.pdbx_strand_id
1 'polypeptide(L)'
;MINKSQFESLENELDVYAKKRQLNSDLAKQYIDDYFELLLLFFRQINEKESIDLNQLDQYPVVPMNFLERYQYMLKRKYHFMGYSQMKTLKNELIKMNASYQIRRKNQNNN
;
A
#
# COMPACT_ATOMS: atom_id res chain seq x y z
N MET A 1 0.20 -15.05 -0.59
CA MET A 1 0.65 -13.64 -0.54
C MET A 1 -0.36 -12.74 -1.27
N ILE A 2 -0.55 -11.53 -0.79
CA ILE A 2 -1.40 -10.54 -1.46
C ILE A 2 -0.85 -10.26 -2.85
N ASN A 3 -1.74 -10.14 -3.83
CA ASN A 3 -1.36 -9.88 -5.22
C ASN A 3 -2.12 -8.66 -5.76
N LYS A 4 -1.73 -8.25 -6.97
CA LYS A 4 -2.28 -7.07 -7.63
C LYS A 4 -3.79 -7.12 -7.80
N SER A 5 -4.37 -8.29 -8.07
CA SER A 5 -5.81 -8.42 -8.34
C SER A 5 -6.67 -8.06 -7.14
N GLN A 6 -6.18 -8.28 -5.92
CA GLN A 6 -6.91 -7.90 -4.72
C GLN A 6 -7.05 -6.39 -4.60
N PHE A 7 -5.99 -5.65 -4.95
CA PHE A 7 -6.05 -4.19 -5.01
C PHE A 7 -6.97 -3.71 -6.12
N GLU A 8 -6.90 -4.33 -7.30
CA GLU A 8 -7.72 -3.94 -8.45
C GLU A 8 -9.21 -4.10 -8.17
N SER A 9 -9.62 -5.13 -7.44
CA SER A 9 -11.02 -5.32 -7.07
C SER A 9 -11.56 -4.14 -6.27
N LEU A 10 -10.79 -3.66 -5.30
CA LEU A 10 -11.16 -2.49 -4.50
C LEU A 10 -11.07 -1.20 -5.32
N GLU A 11 -10.07 -1.08 -6.18
CA GLU A 11 -9.91 0.10 -7.04
C GLU A 11 -11.08 0.25 -8.00
N ASN A 12 -11.59 -0.85 -8.54
CA ASN A 12 -12.75 -0.80 -9.42
C ASN A 12 -13.96 -0.14 -8.75
N GLU A 13 -14.17 -0.44 -7.46
CA GLU A 13 -15.24 0.20 -6.71
C GLU A 13 -14.89 1.65 -6.35
N LEU A 14 -13.69 1.88 -5.82
CA LEU A 14 -13.28 3.20 -5.35
C LEU A 14 -13.14 4.22 -6.46
N ASP A 15 -12.70 3.82 -7.65
CA ASP A 15 -12.55 4.75 -8.76
C ASP A 15 -13.90 5.33 -9.22
N VAL A 16 -14.99 4.56 -9.09
CA VAL A 16 -16.34 5.08 -9.36
C VAL A 16 -16.69 6.21 -8.38
N TYR A 17 -16.44 5.99 -7.08
CA TYR A 17 -16.69 7.02 -6.07
C TYR A 17 -15.79 8.23 -6.26
N ALA A 18 -14.53 8.01 -6.64
CA ALA A 18 -13.58 9.10 -6.89
C ALA A 18 -14.06 9.99 -8.04
N LYS A 19 -14.54 9.41 -9.14
CA LYS A 19 -15.08 10.17 -10.28
C LYS A 19 -16.29 11.00 -9.89
N LYS A 20 -17.11 10.50 -8.98
CA LYS A 20 -18.31 11.20 -8.50
C LYS A 20 -18.02 12.15 -7.34
N ARG A 21 -16.75 12.26 -6.92
CA ARG A 21 -16.34 13.06 -5.75
C ARG A 21 -17.08 12.65 -4.48
N GLN A 22 -17.24 11.31 -4.30
CA GLN A 22 -18.01 10.74 -3.18
C GLN A 22 -17.17 9.77 -2.35
N LEU A 23 -15.85 9.97 -2.30
CA LEU A 23 -14.98 9.11 -1.48
C LEU A 23 -15.26 9.25 0.02
N ASN A 24 -15.90 10.32 0.44
CA ASN A 24 -16.27 10.54 1.83
C ASN A 24 -17.66 9.98 2.19
N SER A 25 -18.32 9.26 1.27
CA SER A 25 -19.57 8.57 1.59
C SER A 25 -19.29 7.38 2.51
N ASP A 26 -20.28 6.92 3.27
CA ASP A 26 -20.08 5.85 4.25
C ASP A 26 -19.57 4.56 3.61
N LEU A 27 -20.14 4.17 2.46
CA LEU A 27 -19.73 2.95 1.80
C LEU A 27 -18.31 3.09 1.22
N ALA A 28 -18.00 4.24 0.60
CA ALA A 28 -16.66 4.47 0.07
C ALA A 28 -15.60 4.46 1.18
N LYS A 29 -15.92 5.00 2.36
CA LYS A 29 -15.00 4.96 3.50
C LYS A 29 -14.68 3.53 3.92
N GLN A 30 -15.65 2.62 3.87
CA GLN A 30 -15.40 1.22 4.17
C GLN A 30 -14.42 0.60 3.16
N TYR A 31 -14.62 0.87 1.87
CA TYR A 31 -13.70 0.40 0.83
C TYR A 31 -12.30 1.00 1.00
N ILE A 32 -12.21 2.27 1.38
CA ILE A 32 -10.89 2.89 1.64
C ILE A 32 -10.22 2.25 2.85
N ASP A 33 -10.97 2.00 3.92
CA ASP A 33 -10.43 1.32 5.10
C ASP A 33 -9.87 -0.05 4.72
N ASP A 34 -10.61 -0.80 3.91
CA ASP A 34 -10.18 -2.11 3.43
C ASP A 34 -8.93 -1.99 2.55
N TYR A 35 -8.88 -0.99 1.67
CA TYR A 35 -7.74 -0.76 0.80
C TYR A 35 -6.49 -0.40 1.61
N PHE A 36 -6.63 0.48 2.59
CA PHE A 36 -5.54 0.89 3.45
C PHE A 36 -5.00 -0.29 4.27
N GLU A 37 -5.90 -1.09 4.84
CA GLU A 37 -5.53 -2.31 5.56
C GLU A 37 -4.79 -3.30 4.67
N LEU A 38 -5.27 -3.49 3.45
CA LEU A 38 -4.63 -4.38 2.47
C LEU A 38 -3.23 -3.89 2.13
N LEU A 39 -3.07 -2.57 1.93
CA LEU A 39 -1.79 -1.94 1.65
C LEU A 39 -0.78 -2.19 2.77
N LEU A 40 -1.18 -1.97 4.02
CA LEU A 40 -0.31 -2.19 5.17
C LEU A 40 0.02 -3.66 5.36
N LEU A 41 -0.94 -4.54 5.13
CA LEU A 41 -0.71 -5.98 5.22
C LEU A 41 0.29 -6.42 4.14
N PHE A 42 0.16 -5.91 2.93
CA PHE A 42 1.09 -6.19 1.84
C PHE A 42 2.50 -5.73 2.19
N PHE A 43 2.64 -4.53 2.73
CA PHE A 43 3.92 -4.01 3.18
C PHE A 43 4.56 -4.92 4.24
N ARG A 44 3.77 -5.38 5.20
CA ARG A 44 4.26 -6.31 6.23
C ARG A 44 4.69 -7.65 5.63
N GLN A 45 3.90 -8.20 4.70
CA GLN A 45 4.22 -9.47 4.06
C GLN A 45 5.53 -9.39 3.27
N ILE A 46 5.74 -8.33 2.51
CA ILE A 46 6.98 -8.13 1.75
C ILE A 46 8.18 -8.13 2.69
N ASN A 47 8.05 -7.51 3.85
CA ASN A 47 9.15 -7.35 4.81
C ASN A 47 9.21 -8.47 5.86
N GLU A 48 8.30 -9.44 5.77
CA GLU A 48 8.22 -10.56 6.71
C GLU A 48 8.08 -10.08 8.16
N LYS A 49 7.20 -9.10 8.38
CA LYS A 49 6.94 -8.50 9.70
C LYS A 49 5.48 -8.69 10.10
N GLU A 50 5.25 -8.97 11.38
CA GLU A 50 3.91 -9.09 11.92
C GLU A 50 3.28 -7.74 12.24
N SER A 51 4.11 -6.74 12.47
CA SER A 51 3.67 -5.37 12.73
C SER A 51 4.64 -4.37 12.11
N ILE A 52 4.16 -3.14 11.92
CA ILE A 52 4.98 -2.05 11.38
C ILE A 52 5.50 -1.24 12.55
N ASP A 53 6.83 -1.19 12.70
CA ASP A 53 7.49 -0.32 13.65
C ASP A 53 8.09 0.87 12.89
N LEU A 54 7.44 2.01 12.99
CA LEU A 54 7.85 3.22 12.27
C LEU A 54 9.22 3.75 12.71
N ASN A 55 9.69 3.32 13.88
CA ASN A 55 11.01 3.71 14.38
C ASN A 55 12.13 2.82 13.88
N GLN A 56 11.81 1.73 13.21
CA GLN A 56 12.78 0.74 12.73
C GLN A 56 12.68 0.48 11.23
N LEU A 57 12.16 1.42 10.46
CA LEU A 57 11.99 1.26 9.02
C LEU A 57 13.33 1.05 8.30
N ASP A 58 14.41 1.57 8.84
CA ASP A 58 15.76 1.39 8.29
C ASP A 58 16.22 -0.09 8.34
N GLN A 59 15.57 -0.92 9.14
CA GLN A 59 15.87 -2.33 9.24
C GLN A 59 15.05 -3.20 8.29
N TYR A 60 14.09 -2.61 7.58
CA TYR A 60 13.23 -3.34 6.65
C TYR A 60 13.89 -3.40 5.27
N PRO A 61 13.87 -4.57 4.60
CA PRO A 61 14.49 -4.70 3.28
C PRO A 61 13.79 -3.93 2.16
N VAL A 62 12.49 -3.67 2.29
CA VAL A 62 11.71 -3.02 1.23
C VAL A 62 10.90 -1.88 1.84
N VAL A 63 11.39 -0.65 1.69
CA VAL A 63 10.69 0.55 2.17
C VAL A 63 10.69 1.60 1.06
N PRO A 64 9.51 2.03 0.61
CA PRO A 64 9.43 3.13 -0.37
C PRO A 64 10.03 4.42 0.20
N MET A 65 10.56 5.25 -0.70
CA MET A 65 11.13 6.54 -0.31
C MET A 65 10.09 7.38 0.42
N ASN A 66 10.52 8.03 1.50
CA ASN A 66 9.66 8.92 2.31
C ASN A 66 8.44 8.20 2.89
N PHE A 67 8.59 6.93 3.24
CA PHE A 67 7.45 6.11 3.70
C PHE A 67 6.73 6.72 4.89
N LEU A 68 7.47 7.17 5.91
CA LEU A 68 6.86 7.73 7.13
C LEU A 68 6.01 8.96 6.81
N GLU A 69 6.53 9.90 6.02
CA GLU A 69 5.79 11.10 5.63
C GLU A 69 4.54 10.75 4.82
N ARG A 70 4.67 9.80 3.91
CA ARG A 70 3.57 9.35 3.05
C ARG A 70 2.51 8.59 3.87
N TYR A 71 2.94 7.80 4.83
CA TYR A 71 2.04 7.12 5.76
C TYR A 71 1.21 8.13 6.56
N GLN A 72 1.87 9.14 7.12
CA GLN A 72 1.20 10.19 7.87
C GLN A 72 0.24 11.00 7.00
N TYR A 73 0.63 11.27 5.75
CA TYR A 73 -0.24 11.95 4.80
C TYR A 73 -1.49 11.12 4.49
N MET A 74 -1.34 9.81 4.27
CA MET A 74 -2.46 8.93 4.01
C MET A 74 -3.43 8.86 5.20
N LEU A 75 -2.91 8.86 6.42
CA LEU A 75 -3.76 8.91 7.62
C LEU A 75 -4.55 10.21 7.69
N LYS A 76 -3.90 11.32 7.41
CA LYS A 76 -4.51 12.65 7.49
C LYS A 76 -5.55 12.87 6.38
N ARG A 77 -5.30 12.36 5.18
CA ARG A 77 -6.15 12.54 4.00
C ARG A 77 -6.84 11.26 3.56
N LYS A 78 -7.12 10.37 4.50
CA LYS A 78 -7.55 9.00 4.21
C LYS A 78 -8.76 8.93 3.28
N TYR A 79 -9.77 9.78 3.51
CA TYR A 79 -11.03 9.75 2.75
C TYR A 79 -11.11 10.82 1.67
N HIS A 80 -9.96 11.39 1.30
CA HIS A 80 -9.86 12.36 0.23
C HIS A 80 -9.21 11.74 -1.00
N PHE A 81 -9.50 12.31 -2.17
CA PHE A 81 -8.91 11.84 -3.42
C PHE A 81 -7.39 11.78 -3.35
N MET A 82 -6.74 12.81 -2.78
CA MET A 82 -5.28 12.84 -2.71
C MET A 82 -4.72 11.73 -1.82
N GLY A 83 -5.40 11.40 -0.73
CA GLY A 83 -4.99 10.27 0.12
C GLY A 83 -5.14 8.93 -0.60
N TYR A 84 -6.25 8.71 -1.25
CA TYR A 84 -6.48 7.52 -2.06
C TYR A 84 -5.47 7.40 -3.19
N SER A 85 -5.21 8.51 -3.89
CA SER A 85 -4.20 8.55 -4.96
C SER A 85 -2.81 8.16 -4.43
N GLN A 86 -2.44 8.64 -3.24
CA GLN A 86 -1.17 8.28 -2.62
C GLN A 86 -1.12 6.79 -2.28
N MET A 87 -2.22 6.22 -1.80
CA MET A 87 -2.30 4.78 -1.51
C MET A 87 -2.04 3.95 -2.77
N LYS A 88 -2.65 4.33 -3.90
CA LYS A 88 -2.45 3.62 -5.18
C LYS A 88 -1.01 3.74 -5.66
N THR A 89 -0.43 4.92 -5.55
CA THR A 89 0.96 5.15 -5.94
C THR A 89 1.90 4.30 -5.09
N LEU A 90 1.69 4.28 -3.78
CA LEU A 90 2.50 3.48 -2.87
C LEU A 90 2.36 1.98 -3.17
N LYS A 91 1.13 1.52 -3.42
CA LYS A 91 0.87 0.13 -3.80
C LYS A 91 1.67 -0.25 -5.05
N ASN A 92 1.66 0.60 -6.07
CA ASN A 92 2.39 0.33 -7.31
C ASN A 92 3.90 0.27 -7.08
N GLU A 93 4.44 1.18 -6.26
CA GLU A 93 5.85 1.16 -5.90
C GLU A 93 6.22 -0.13 -5.16
N LEU A 94 5.39 -0.54 -4.20
CA LEU A 94 5.64 -1.76 -3.43
C LEU A 94 5.63 -3.00 -4.31
N ILE A 95 4.73 -3.09 -5.29
CA ILE A 95 4.70 -4.20 -6.23
C ILE A 95 6.02 -4.29 -6.99
N LYS A 96 6.49 -3.14 -7.51
CA LYS A 96 7.76 -3.10 -8.27
C LYS A 96 8.96 -3.41 -7.40
N MET A 97 9.02 -2.81 -6.21
CA MET A 97 10.13 -3.04 -5.28
C MET A 97 10.18 -4.48 -4.81
N ASN A 98 9.02 -5.07 -4.53
CA ASN A 98 8.96 -6.47 -4.13
C ASN A 98 9.45 -7.40 -5.23
N ALA A 99 9.04 -7.15 -6.48
CA ALA A 99 9.50 -7.95 -7.62
C ALA A 99 11.02 -7.90 -7.74
N SER A 100 11.62 -6.71 -7.65
CA SER A 100 13.07 -6.54 -7.68
C SER A 100 13.75 -7.23 -6.50
N TYR A 101 13.18 -7.10 -5.32
CA TYR A 101 13.74 -7.71 -4.10
C TYR A 101 13.73 -9.24 -4.20
N GLN A 102 12.64 -9.84 -4.68
CA GLN A 102 12.54 -11.29 -4.82
C GLN A 102 13.55 -11.82 -5.84
N ILE A 103 13.79 -11.11 -6.93
CA ILE A 103 14.80 -11.48 -7.91
C ILE A 103 16.18 -11.46 -7.27
N ARG A 104 16.53 -10.43 -6.52
CA ARG A 104 17.83 -10.33 -5.83
C ARG A 104 18.02 -11.46 -4.82
N ARG A 105 16.98 -11.78 -4.05
CA ARG A 105 17.03 -12.89 -3.08
C ARG A 105 17.28 -14.22 -3.79
N LYS A 106 16.57 -14.46 -4.89
CA LYS A 106 16.74 -15.69 -5.68
C LYS A 106 18.16 -15.83 -6.20
N ASN A 107 18.73 -14.74 -6.74
CA ASN A 107 20.10 -14.75 -7.26
C ASN A 107 21.12 -15.00 -6.16
N GLN A 108 20.94 -14.42 -4.98
CA GLN A 108 21.81 -14.66 -3.83
C GLN A 108 21.75 -16.13 -3.38
N ASN A 109 20.56 -16.72 -3.38
CA ASN A 109 20.38 -18.11 -2.96
C ASN A 109 20.94 -19.13 -3.95
N ASN A 110 21.16 -18.74 -5.20
CA ASN A 110 21.67 -19.59 -6.25
C ASN A 110 23.23 -19.57 -6.33
N ASN A 111 23.87 -18.77 -5.51
CA ASN A 111 25.31 -18.72 -5.40
C ASN A 111 25.79 -19.66 -4.27
#